data_018a6553d143cf5d34e4244a1ac29e32
#
_entry.id   018a6553d143cf5d34e4244a1ac29e32
#
_cell.length_a   1.000
_cell.length_b   1.000
_cell.length_c   1.000
_cell.angle_alpha   90.00
_cell.angle_beta   90.00
_cell.angle_gamma   90.00
#
_symmetry.space_group_name_H-M   'P 1'
#
loop_
_entity.id
_entity.type
_entity.pdbx_description
1 polymer ?
#
loop_
_entity_poly.entity_id
_entity_poly.type
_entity_poly.pdbx_seq_one_letter_code
_entity_poly.pdbx_strand_id
1 'polypeptide(L)'
;MTAIDPLAPASPAPAWRVHLTLILVQVTFGGFHVVAKAVISELSPLALAAIRVGAATPVLMALAWRRDRFLPARRDLPMLALLGGLGVFANQVLFITGLKFTTATNAGILMTSVPVFAAGAAALMGIERITLNRSIGILLSVAGALVLVNPFRFTAGRSGALGNGLILTNGLCYALFLVLQRPVLTRIPWRTVTAAAFFFGGLGVLAVSLPALLALDPARVGTGAWLGVAYIIVFPTIFAYAATTWA
;
A
#
# COMPACT_ATOMS: atom_id res chain seq x y z
N MET A 1 21.50 -31.78 11.58
CA MET A 1 20.93 -30.52 10.99
C MET A 1 19.47 -30.77 10.71
N THR A 2 18.60 -30.43 11.67
CA THR A 2 17.13 -30.52 11.51
C THR A 2 16.70 -29.50 10.49
N ALA A 3 16.15 -29.96 9.37
CA ALA A 3 15.53 -29.10 8.37
C ALA A 3 14.38 -28.32 9.04
N ILE A 4 14.50 -26.99 9.08
CA ILE A 4 13.43 -26.12 9.54
C ILE A 4 12.31 -26.26 8.50
N ASP A 5 11.17 -26.80 8.90
CA ASP A 5 9.97 -26.85 8.07
C ASP A 5 9.52 -25.39 7.80
N PRO A 6 9.58 -24.90 6.56
CA PRO A 6 9.24 -23.53 6.24
C PRO A 6 7.73 -23.23 6.42
N LEU A 7 6.93 -24.25 6.62
CA LEU A 7 5.47 -24.16 6.83
C LEU A 7 5.07 -24.40 8.29
N ALA A 8 6.04 -24.67 9.19
CA ALA A 8 5.70 -24.76 10.60
C ALA A 8 5.11 -23.41 11.05
N PRO A 9 3.91 -23.38 11.66
CA PRO A 9 3.30 -22.15 12.13
C PRO A 9 4.26 -21.52 13.15
N ALA A 10 4.84 -20.38 12.78
CA ALA A 10 5.59 -19.58 13.72
C ALA A 10 4.67 -19.29 14.91
N SER A 11 5.17 -19.47 16.14
CA SER A 11 4.42 -19.11 17.33
C SER A 11 3.87 -17.69 17.15
N PRO A 12 2.56 -17.46 17.39
CA PRO A 12 1.94 -16.16 17.14
C PRO A 12 2.73 -15.07 17.86
N ALA A 13 3.10 -14.03 17.11
CA ALA A 13 3.85 -12.94 17.71
C ALA A 13 3.05 -12.32 18.85
N PRO A 14 3.68 -11.91 19.97
CA PRO A 14 2.97 -11.27 21.07
C PRO A 14 2.13 -10.09 20.57
N ALA A 15 0.88 -9.97 21.01
CA ALA A 15 -0.08 -8.96 20.52
C ALA A 15 0.49 -7.53 20.54
N TRP A 16 1.28 -7.18 21.56
CA TRP A 16 1.91 -5.87 21.66
C TRP A 16 2.87 -5.56 20.49
N ARG A 17 3.59 -6.58 19.97
CA ARG A 17 4.49 -6.41 18.81
C ARG A 17 3.69 -6.13 17.54
N VAL A 18 2.57 -6.83 17.35
CA VAL A 18 1.67 -6.58 16.23
C VAL A 18 1.11 -5.17 16.30
N HIS A 19 0.60 -4.74 17.45
CA HIS A 19 0.07 -3.39 17.63
C HIS A 19 1.14 -2.31 17.43
N LEU A 20 2.32 -2.48 18.00
CA LEU A 20 3.43 -1.54 17.82
C LEU A 20 3.82 -1.42 16.35
N THR A 21 3.93 -2.56 15.64
CA THR A 21 4.24 -2.58 14.21
C THR A 21 3.19 -1.83 13.39
N LEU A 22 1.90 -2.06 13.67
CA LEU A 22 0.82 -1.37 12.98
C LEU A 22 0.81 0.14 13.28
N ILE A 23 1.13 0.57 14.51
CA ILE A 23 1.28 2.00 14.85
C ILE A 23 2.44 2.62 14.04
N LEU A 24 3.60 1.95 13.99
CA LEU A 24 4.74 2.43 13.20
C LEU A 24 4.41 2.51 11.71
N VAL A 25 3.66 1.56 11.17
CA VAL A 25 3.16 1.61 9.79
C VAL A 25 2.28 2.84 9.57
N GLN A 26 1.37 3.15 10.49
CA GLN A 26 0.49 4.33 10.35
C GLN A 26 1.25 5.65 10.44
N VAL A 27 2.23 5.76 11.35
CA VAL A 27 3.12 6.92 11.42
C VAL A 27 3.87 7.10 10.10
N THR A 28 4.37 6.01 9.54
CA THR A 28 5.08 5.99 8.26
C THR A 28 4.19 6.45 7.10
N PHE A 29 2.95 5.98 7.04
CA PHE A 29 1.98 6.42 6.02
C PHE A 29 1.54 7.87 6.22
N GLY A 30 1.41 8.34 7.47
CA GLY A 30 1.13 9.75 7.76
C GLY A 30 2.21 10.68 7.16
N GLY A 31 3.47 10.37 7.42
CA GLY A 31 4.61 11.09 6.83
C GLY A 31 4.66 11.00 5.31
N PHE A 32 4.30 9.84 4.75
CA PHE A 32 4.29 9.62 3.30
C PHE A 32 3.41 10.62 2.54
N HIS A 33 2.23 10.96 3.03
CA HIS A 33 1.33 11.90 2.34
C HIS A 33 1.97 13.27 2.14
N VAL A 34 2.68 13.75 3.15
CA VAL A 34 3.35 15.07 3.12
C VAL A 34 4.59 15.01 2.22
N VAL A 35 5.45 14.01 2.44
CA VAL A 35 6.70 13.88 1.67
C VAL A 35 6.40 13.60 0.19
N ALA A 36 5.45 12.72 -0.11
CA ALA A 36 5.07 12.45 -1.50
C ALA A 36 4.53 13.70 -2.19
N LYS A 37 3.72 14.53 -1.50
CA LYS A 37 3.22 15.79 -2.06
C LYS A 37 4.35 16.77 -2.38
N ALA A 38 5.36 16.84 -1.53
CA ALA A 38 6.55 17.66 -1.78
C ALA A 38 7.37 17.10 -2.96
N VAL A 39 7.59 15.79 -3.01
CA VAL A 39 8.37 15.17 -4.09
C VAL A 39 7.71 15.33 -5.46
N ILE A 40 6.38 15.18 -5.58
CA ILE A 40 5.68 15.33 -6.86
C ILE A 40 5.59 16.78 -7.37
N SER A 41 6.08 17.77 -6.64
CA SER A 41 6.29 19.11 -7.18
C SER A 41 7.51 19.19 -8.11
N GLU A 42 8.49 18.28 -7.95
CA GLU A 42 9.71 18.22 -8.74
C GLU A 42 9.75 17.00 -9.68
N LEU A 43 9.17 15.86 -9.27
CA LEU A 43 9.07 14.65 -10.08
C LEU A 43 7.65 14.44 -10.58
N SER A 44 7.51 13.87 -11.79
CA SER A 44 6.19 13.43 -12.22
C SER A 44 5.67 12.29 -11.30
N PRO A 45 4.37 12.23 -11.01
CA PRO A 45 3.79 11.18 -10.16
C PRO A 45 4.14 9.77 -10.64
N LEU A 46 4.09 9.53 -11.94
CA LEU A 46 4.38 8.21 -12.52
C LEU A 46 5.87 7.86 -12.43
N ALA A 47 6.79 8.83 -12.60
CA ALA A 47 8.23 8.59 -12.40
C ALA A 47 8.51 8.20 -10.94
N LEU A 48 7.90 8.89 -9.97
CA LEU A 48 8.01 8.52 -8.56
C LEU A 48 7.48 7.09 -8.32
N ALA A 49 6.32 6.72 -8.88
CA ALA A 49 5.78 5.37 -8.76
C ALA A 49 6.74 4.31 -9.32
N ALA A 50 7.31 4.54 -10.51
CA ALA A 50 8.28 3.65 -11.13
C ALA A 50 9.55 3.47 -10.28
N ILE A 51 10.14 4.57 -9.82
CA ILE A 51 11.38 4.56 -9.02
C ILE A 51 11.15 3.79 -7.70
N ARG A 52 10.06 4.11 -6.96
CA ARG A 52 9.82 3.47 -5.67
C ARG A 52 9.52 1.97 -5.79
N VAL A 53 8.72 1.56 -6.76
CA VAL A 53 8.37 0.14 -6.96
C VAL A 53 9.56 -0.60 -7.58
N GLY A 54 10.24 0.00 -8.55
CA GLY A 54 11.43 -0.58 -9.17
C GLY A 54 12.58 -0.82 -8.18
N ALA A 55 12.79 0.10 -7.25
CA ALA A 55 13.80 -0.07 -6.19
C ALA A 55 13.37 -1.07 -5.11
N ALA A 56 12.08 -1.09 -4.73
CA ALA A 56 11.60 -1.97 -3.67
C ALA A 56 11.48 -3.44 -4.11
N THR A 57 11.09 -3.69 -5.36
CA THR A 57 10.86 -5.06 -5.88
C THR A 57 12.09 -5.97 -5.72
N PRO A 58 13.31 -5.62 -6.18
CA PRO A 58 14.45 -6.50 -6.03
C PRO A 58 14.83 -6.74 -4.57
N VAL A 59 14.65 -5.76 -3.68
CA VAL A 59 14.91 -5.91 -2.25
C VAL A 59 13.94 -6.91 -1.61
N LEU A 60 12.64 -6.77 -1.89
CA LEU A 60 11.61 -7.68 -1.38
C LEU A 60 11.77 -9.10 -1.96
N MET A 61 12.11 -9.22 -3.24
CA MET A 61 12.40 -10.51 -3.85
C MET A 61 13.63 -11.18 -3.23
N ALA A 62 14.71 -10.43 -3.02
CA ALA A 62 15.91 -10.95 -2.36
C ALA A 62 15.61 -11.39 -0.92
N LEU A 63 14.80 -10.64 -0.19
CA LEU A 63 14.38 -10.98 1.17
C LEU A 63 13.57 -12.28 1.20
N ALA A 64 12.58 -12.41 0.32
CA ALA A 64 11.77 -13.61 0.18
C ALA A 64 12.63 -14.82 -0.20
N TRP A 65 13.49 -14.67 -1.22
CA TRP A 65 14.36 -15.75 -1.67
C TRP A 65 15.33 -16.24 -0.58
N ARG A 66 15.97 -15.32 0.14
CA ARG A 66 16.94 -15.66 1.19
C ARG A 66 16.29 -16.34 2.40
N ARG A 67 15.07 -15.99 2.73
CA ARG A 67 14.40 -16.42 3.97
C ARG A 67 13.44 -17.59 3.76
N ASP A 68 12.64 -17.53 2.73
CA ASP A 68 11.57 -18.51 2.52
C ASP A 68 12.02 -19.65 1.60
N ARG A 69 12.86 -19.35 0.60
CA ARG A 69 13.26 -20.31 -0.48
C ARG A 69 12.04 -21.01 -1.11
N PHE A 70 10.89 -20.34 -1.06
CA PHE A 70 9.60 -20.87 -1.47
C PHE A 70 9.27 -20.36 -2.88
N LEU A 71 8.87 -21.28 -3.76
CA LEU A 71 8.36 -20.95 -5.09
C LEU A 71 6.85 -21.21 -5.10
N PRO A 72 6.01 -20.21 -5.39
CA PRO A 72 4.57 -20.40 -5.50
C PRO A 72 4.22 -21.42 -6.58
N ALA A 73 3.21 -22.24 -6.31
CA ALA A 73 2.68 -23.15 -7.32
C ALA A 73 2.06 -22.37 -8.48
N ARG A 74 2.09 -22.92 -9.70
CA ARG A 74 1.52 -22.25 -10.89
C ARG A 74 0.04 -21.86 -10.70
N ARG A 75 -0.72 -22.63 -9.94
CA ARG A 75 -2.12 -22.34 -9.60
C ARG A 75 -2.30 -21.09 -8.75
N ASP A 76 -1.30 -20.66 -8.02
CA ASP A 76 -1.36 -19.48 -7.14
C ASP A 76 -0.96 -18.19 -7.88
N LEU A 77 -0.29 -18.29 -9.04
CA LEU A 77 0.19 -17.14 -9.81
C LEU A 77 -0.93 -16.16 -10.21
N PRO A 78 -2.12 -16.59 -10.66
CA PRO A 78 -3.19 -15.65 -11.00
C PRO A 78 -3.66 -14.82 -9.80
N MET A 79 -3.76 -15.44 -8.62
CA MET A 79 -4.13 -14.73 -7.39
C MET A 79 -3.03 -13.77 -6.96
N LEU A 80 -1.76 -14.17 -7.03
CA LEU A 80 -0.62 -13.29 -6.72
C LEU A 80 -0.53 -12.13 -7.71
N ALA A 81 -0.84 -12.34 -8.98
CA ALA A 81 -0.93 -11.29 -9.98
C ALA A 81 -2.09 -10.33 -9.70
N LEU A 82 -3.26 -10.84 -9.29
CA LEU A 82 -4.39 -10.01 -8.86
C LEU A 82 -4.01 -9.16 -7.62
N LEU A 83 -3.37 -9.77 -6.63
CA LEU A 83 -2.87 -9.05 -5.46
C LEU A 83 -1.86 -7.95 -5.84
N GLY A 84 -0.97 -8.23 -6.79
CA GLY A 84 -0.05 -7.24 -7.34
C GLY A 84 -0.78 -6.12 -8.08
N GLY A 85 -1.78 -6.47 -8.88
CA GLY A 85 -2.63 -5.52 -9.60
C GLY A 85 -3.38 -4.57 -8.67
N LEU A 86 -3.98 -5.08 -7.61
CA LEU A 86 -4.74 -4.28 -6.64
C LEU A 86 -3.84 -3.55 -5.64
N GLY A 87 -2.93 -4.30 -4.99
CA GLY A 87 -2.15 -3.80 -3.86
C GLY A 87 -0.93 -2.97 -4.26
N VAL A 88 -0.41 -3.15 -5.47
CA VAL A 88 0.77 -2.41 -5.94
C VAL A 88 0.44 -1.56 -7.15
N PHE A 89 0.01 -2.13 -8.28
CA PHE A 89 -0.22 -1.36 -9.50
C PHE A 89 -1.31 -0.29 -9.33
N ALA A 90 -2.55 -0.70 -9.10
CA ALA A 90 -3.66 0.24 -8.94
C ALA A 90 -3.44 1.16 -7.74
N ASN A 91 -2.97 0.60 -6.62
CA ASN A 91 -2.67 1.36 -5.42
C ASN A 91 -1.65 2.48 -5.69
N GLN A 92 -0.52 2.20 -6.33
CA GLN A 92 0.51 3.20 -6.57
C GLN A 92 0.08 4.25 -7.59
N VAL A 93 -0.46 3.81 -8.73
CA VAL A 93 -0.81 4.71 -9.83
C VAL A 93 -1.96 5.64 -9.43
N LEU A 94 -3.03 5.09 -8.84
CA LEU A 94 -4.20 5.88 -8.44
C LEU A 94 -3.88 6.85 -7.31
N PHE A 95 -3.11 6.40 -6.29
CA PHE A 95 -2.75 7.26 -5.16
C PHE A 95 -1.89 8.44 -5.61
N ILE A 96 -0.76 8.17 -6.26
CA ILE A 96 0.19 9.21 -6.64
C ILE A 96 -0.43 10.17 -7.67
N THR A 97 -1.21 9.65 -8.62
CA THR A 97 -1.94 10.49 -9.58
C THR A 97 -3.02 11.32 -8.88
N GLY A 98 -3.78 10.70 -7.99
CA GLY A 98 -4.81 11.40 -7.19
C GLY A 98 -4.20 12.51 -6.33
N LEU A 99 -3.06 12.26 -5.69
CA LEU A 99 -2.36 13.23 -4.86
C LEU A 99 -1.89 14.49 -5.65
N LYS A 100 -1.69 14.36 -6.96
CA LYS A 100 -1.42 15.53 -7.83
C LYS A 100 -2.59 16.52 -7.82
N PHE A 101 -3.83 16.02 -7.79
CA PHE A 101 -5.05 16.80 -7.94
C PHE A 101 -5.72 17.15 -6.61
N THR A 102 -5.27 16.58 -5.48
CA THR A 102 -5.81 16.86 -4.15
C THR A 102 -4.72 17.28 -3.17
N THR A 103 -5.09 17.59 -1.92
CA THR A 103 -4.14 17.94 -0.85
C THR A 103 -3.68 16.68 -0.11
N ALA A 104 -2.50 16.74 0.53
CA ALA A 104 -2.02 15.65 1.40
C ALA A 104 -3.01 15.37 2.55
N THR A 105 -3.61 16.44 3.10
CA THR A 105 -4.64 16.34 4.14
C THR A 105 -5.85 15.58 3.64
N ASN A 106 -6.45 15.97 2.50
CA ASN A 106 -7.60 15.27 1.93
C ASN A 106 -7.27 13.80 1.63
N ALA A 107 -6.09 13.51 1.06
CA ALA A 107 -5.67 12.15 0.79
C ALA A 107 -5.59 11.33 2.08
N GLY A 108 -4.96 11.85 3.15
CA GLY A 108 -4.86 11.18 4.44
C GLY A 108 -6.24 10.83 5.02
N ILE A 109 -7.21 11.73 4.91
CA ILE A 109 -8.56 11.52 5.43
C ILE A 109 -9.32 10.49 4.60
N LEU A 110 -9.28 10.64 3.27
CA LEU A 110 -9.95 9.69 2.40
C LEU A 110 -9.41 8.27 2.59
N MET A 111 -8.13 8.11 2.95
CA MET A 111 -7.54 6.81 3.29
C MET A 111 -8.09 6.20 4.59
N THR A 112 -8.73 6.98 5.45
CA THR A 112 -9.44 6.40 6.63
C THR A 112 -10.68 5.59 6.23
N SER A 113 -11.12 5.67 4.98
CA SER A 113 -12.18 4.80 4.43
C SER A 113 -11.73 3.35 4.19
N VAL A 114 -10.41 3.07 4.14
CA VAL A 114 -9.89 1.72 3.88
C VAL A 114 -10.44 0.66 4.85
N PRO A 115 -10.49 0.87 6.17
CA PRO A 115 -11.11 -0.09 7.09
C PRO A 115 -12.59 -0.36 6.80
N VAL A 116 -13.34 0.66 6.35
CA VAL A 116 -14.75 0.52 5.95
C VAL A 116 -14.87 -0.37 4.72
N PHE A 117 -14.07 -0.09 3.69
CA PHE A 117 -14.04 -0.89 2.46
C PHE A 117 -13.58 -2.32 2.75
N ALA A 118 -12.57 -2.50 3.61
CA ALA A 118 -12.10 -3.83 3.97
C ALA A 118 -13.15 -4.65 4.74
N ALA A 119 -13.86 -4.02 5.69
CA ALA A 119 -14.94 -4.69 6.41
C ALA A 119 -16.11 -5.04 5.48
N GLY A 120 -16.51 -4.12 4.60
CA GLY A 120 -17.54 -4.36 3.59
C GLY A 120 -17.17 -5.49 2.63
N ALA A 121 -15.95 -5.47 2.08
CA ALA A 121 -15.45 -6.51 1.20
C ALA A 121 -15.37 -7.87 1.91
N ALA A 122 -14.86 -7.94 3.13
CA ALA A 122 -14.76 -9.17 3.91
C ALA A 122 -16.15 -9.77 4.21
N ALA A 123 -17.14 -8.92 4.48
CA ALA A 123 -18.53 -9.35 4.71
C ALA A 123 -19.17 -9.85 3.42
N LEU A 124 -19.05 -9.13 2.30
CA LEU A 124 -19.59 -9.53 0.99
C LEU A 124 -18.98 -10.83 0.48
N MET A 125 -17.72 -11.07 0.79
CA MET A 125 -17.01 -12.33 0.45
C MET A 125 -17.28 -13.46 1.45
N GLY A 126 -18.04 -13.23 2.51
CA GLY A 126 -18.33 -14.24 3.55
C GLY A 126 -17.11 -14.63 4.39
N ILE A 127 -16.01 -13.86 4.31
CA ILE A 127 -14.76 -14.12 5.05
C ILE A 127 -14.93 -13.76 6.53
N GLU A 128 -15.67 -12.70 6.82
CA GLU A 128 -15.92 -12.24 8.19
C GLU A 128 -17.38 -11.77 8.36
N ARG A 129 -17.92 -12.01 9.56
CA ARG A 129 -19.21 -11.41 9.97
C ARG A 129 -18.96 -10.01 10.56
N ILE A 130 -19.76 -9.05 10.12
CA ILE A 130 -19.73 -7.71 10.73
C ILE A 130 -20.35 -7.82 12.13
N THR A 131 -19.55 -7.59 13.16
CA THR A 131 -20.03 -7.53 14.55
C THR A 131 -20.35 -6.07 14.91
N LEU A 132 -21.29 -5.87 15.85
CA LEU A 132 -21.69 -4.54 16.30
C LEU A 132 -20.49 -3.72 16.82
N ASN A 133 -19.61 -4.32 17.62
CA ASN A 133 -18.42 -3.65 18.16
C ASN A 133 -17.49 -3.17 17.03
N ARG A 134 -17.36 -3.96 15.96
CA ARG A 134 -16.54 -3.59 14.80
C ARG A 134 -17.17 -2.45 13.99
N SER A 135 -18.50 -2.48 13.81
CA SER A 135 -19.24 -1.39 13.18
C SER A 135 -19.10 -0.08 13.95
N ILE A 136 -19.22 -0.12 15.27
CA ILE A 136 -19.02 1.05 16.13
C ILE A 136 -17.59 1.59 16.00
N GLY A 137 -16.56 0.73 16.03
CA GLY A 137 -15.17 1.16 15.84
C GLY A 137 -14.91 1.82 14.50
N ILE A 138 -15.48 1.28 13.41
CA ILE A 138 -15.40 1.85 12.08
C ILE A 138 -16.10 3.21 12.02
N LEU A 139 -17.33 3.31 12.55
CA LEU A 139 -18.09 4.57 12.58
C LEU A 139 -17.38 5.65 13.39
N LEU A 140 -16.81 5.31 14.56
CA LEU A 140 -16.01 6.24 15.36
C LEU A 140 -14.76 6.71 14.62
N SER A 141 -14.08 5.81 13.90
CA SER A 141 -12.90 6.14 13.10
C SER A 141 -13.23 7.14 11.98
N VAL A 142 -14.33 6.88 11.25
CA VAL A 142 -14.81 7.75 10.18
C VAL A 142 -15.28 9.10 10.74
N ALA A 143 -16.05 9.08 11.83
CA ALA A 143 -16.50 10.31 12.50
C ALA A 143 -15.33 11.16 12.98
N GLY A 144 -14.33 10.54 13.63
CA GLY A 144 -13.10 11.22 14.05
C GLY A 144 -12.34 11.87 12.89
N ALA A 145 -12.22 11.16 11.77
CA ALA A 145 -11.61 11.69 10.56
C ALA A 145 -12.40 12.89 10.00
N LEU A 146 -13.72 12.81 9.95
CA LEU A 146 -14.58 13.91 9.49
C LEU A 146 -14.50 15.14 10.39
N VAL A 147 -14.40 14.97 11.71
CA VAL A 147 -14.23 16.08 12.66
C VAL A 147 -12.88 16.78 12.45
N LEU A 148 -11.79 16.01 12.24
CA LEU A 148 -10.48 16.59 11.99
C LEU A 148 -10.41 17.43 10.71
N VAL A 149 -11.27 17.17 9.74
CA VAL A 149 -11.15 17.70 8.38
C VAL A 149 -12.14 18.76 8.05
N ASN A 150 -12.96 19.18 8.87
CA ASN A 150 -13.94 20.18 8.48
C ASN A 150 -14.40 20.00 7.00
N PRO A 151 -15.43 19.16 6.74
CA PRO A 151 -15.85 18.82 5.38
C PRO A 151 -16.27 20.03 4.54
N PHE A 152 -16.52 21.19 5.16
CA PHE A 152 -16.82 22.46 4.48
C PHE A 152 -15.59 23.14 3.87
N ARG A 153 -14.37 22.67 4.15
CA ARG A 153 -13.11 23.14 3.53
C ARG A 153 -12.62 22.22 2.40
N PHE A 154 -13.42 21.25 2.00
CA PHE A 154 -13.08 20.44 0.81
C PHE A 154 -12.97 21.37 -0.40
N THR A 155 -11.82 21.37 -1.05
CA THR A 155 -11.61 22.08 -2.30
C THR A 155 -12.55 21.48 -3.36
N ALA A 156 -13.70 22.09 -3.52
CA ALA A 156 -14.79 21.63 -4.37
C ALA A 156 -14.59 21.92 -5.88
N GLY A 157 -13.35 22.20 -6.31
CA GLY A 157 -13.05 22.37 -7.73
C GLY A 157 -13.09 21.02 -8.48
N ARG A 158 -13.36 21.05 -9.78
CA ARG A 158 -13.45 19.86 -10.66
C ARG A 158 -12.19 18.98 -10.58
N SER A 159 -11.01 19.59 -10.46
CA SER A 159 -9.74 18.88 -10.27
C SER A 159 -9.64 18.19 -8.90
N GLY A 160 -10.10 18.86 -7.83
CA GLY A 160 -10.13 18.27 -6.49
C GLY A 160 -11.06 17.07 -6.40
N ALA A 161 -12.21 17.10 -7.05
CA ALA A 161 -13.14 15.98 -7.12
C ALA A 161 -12.51 14.76 -7.82
N LEU A 162 -11.79 14.97 -8.92
CA LEU A 162 -11.03 13.89 -9.60
C LEU A 162 -9.97 13.28 -8.69
N GLY A 163 -9.15 14.12 -8.03
CA GLY A 163 -8.13 13.65 -7.10
C GLY A 163 -8.71 12.83 -5.96
N ASN A 164 -9.78 13.31 -5.35
CA ASN A 164 -10.49 12.62 -4.27
C ASN A 164 -11.07 11.28 -4.74
N GLY A 165 -11.67 11.23 -5.94
CA GLY A 165 -12.18 10.01 -6.55
C GLY A 165 -11.08 8.97 -6.78
N LEU A 166 -9.91 9.38 -7.28
CA LEU A 166 -8.76 8.51 -7.47
C LEU A 166 -8.24 7.95 -6.12
N ILE A 167 -8.19 8.77 -5.07
CA ILE A 167 -7.77 8.33 -3.73
C ILE A 167 -8.78 7.35 -3.13
N LEU A 168 -10.09 7.59 -3.26
CA LEU A 168 -11.11 6.63 -2.79
C LEU A 168 -11.03 5.30 -3.54
N THR A 169 -10.88 5.32 -4.86
CA THR A 169 -10.70 4.10 -5.66
C THR A 169 -9.41 3.38 -5.27
N ASN A 170 -8.34 4.11 -5.00
CA ASN A 170 -7.12 3.56 -4.43
C ASN A 170 -7.40 2.85 -3.10
N GLY A 171 -8.10 3.50 -2.18
CA GLY A 171 -8.49 2.93 -0.88
C GLY A 171 -9.29 1.63 -1.02
N LEU A 172 -10.21 1.56 -1.99
CA LEU A 172 -10.96 0.35 -2.29
C LEU A 172 -10.05 -0.77 -2.82
N CYS A 173 -9.16 -0.48 -3.78
CA CYS A 173 -8.21 -1.46 -4.30
C CYS A 173 -7.29 -2.01 -3.19
N TYR A 174 -6.81 -1.13 -2.30
CA TYR A 174 -5.97 -1.54 -1.18
C TYR A 174 -6.75 -2.37 -0.15
N ALA A 175 -7.98 -2.02 0.14
CA ALA A 175 -8.86 -2.80 1.01
C ALA A 175 -9.13 -4.21 0.45
N LEU A 176 -9.40 -4.33 -0.84
CA LEU A 176 -9.54 -5.63 -1.52
C LEU A 176 -8.23 -6.44 -1.46
N PHE A 177 -7.07 -5.81 -1.67
CA PHE A 177 -5.78 -6.47 -1.47
C PHE A 177 -5.64 -7.03 -0.06
N LEU A 178 -5.94 -6.25 0.98
CA LEU A 178 -5.85 -6.69 2.38
C LEU A 178 -6.78 -7.87 2.71
N VAL A 179 -7.96 -7.92 2.11
CA VAL A 179 -8.93 -9.00 2.34
C VAL A 179 -8.54 -10.25 1.55
N LEU A 180 -8.24 -10.10 0.26
CA LEU A 180 -7.93 -11.23 -0.63
C LEU A 180 -6.60 -11.92 -0.31
N GLN A 181 -5.63 -11.22 0.29
CA GLN A 181 -4.37 -11.85 0.67
C GLN A 181 -4.51 -12.82 1.85
N ARG A 182 -5.53 -12.65 2.73
CA ARG A 182 -5.68 -13.47 3.95
C ARG A 182 -5.69 -14.98 3.68
N PRO A 183 -6.56 -15.51 2.78
CA PRO A 183 -6.55 -16.94 2.48
C PRO A 183 -5.27 -17.40 1.77
N VAL A 184 -4.53 -16.50 1.14
CA VAL A 184 -3.24 -16.81 0.50
C VAL A 184 -2.15 -16.96 1.55
N LEU A 185 -2.16 -16.10 2.57
CA LEU A 185 -1.19 -16.12 3.67
C LEU A 185 -1.26 -17.37 4.56
N THR A 186 -2.36 -18.14 4.50
CA THR A 186 -2.43 -19.45 5.19
C THR A 186 -1.59 -20.54 4.52
N ARG A 187 -1.16 -20.32 3.26
CA ARG A 187 -0.48 -21.33 2.41
C ARG A 187 0.87 -20.88 1.90
N ILE A 188 1.06 -19.57 1.77
CA ILE A 188 2.25 -18.96 1.18
C ILE A 188 2.86 -18.00 2.21
N PRO A 189 4.18 -18.08 2.46
CA PRO A 189 4.85 -17.17 3.38
C PRO A 189 4.63 -15.70 2.98
N TRP A 190 4.40 -14.84 3.96
CA TRP A 190 4.08 -13.44 3.74
C TRP A 190 5.13 -12.68 2.90
N ARG A 191 6.41 -13.00 3.06
CA ARG A 191 7.49 -12.38 2.25
C ARG A 191 7.34 -12.72 0.78
N THR A 192 7.01 -13.98 0.48
CA THR A 192 6.75 -14.44 -0.88
C THR A 192 5.52 -13.76 -1.48
N VAL A 193 4.42 -13.63 -0.71
CA VAL A 193 3.21 -12.91 -1.15
C VAL A 193 3.55 -11.44 -1.45
N THR A 194 4.26 -10.76 -0.55
CA THR A 194 4.67 -9.36 -0.75
C THR A 194 5.58 -9.21 -1.97
N ALA A 195 6.61 -10.06 -2.10
CA ALA A 195 7.53 -10.02 -3.22
C ALA A 195 6.84 -10.27 -4.57
N ALA A 196 5.93 -11.26 -4.62
CA ALA A 196 5.15 -11.56 -5.82
C ALA A 196 4.20 -10.41 -6.19
N ALA A 197 3.53 -9.79 -5.20
CA ALA A 197 2.69 -8.63 -5.43
C ALA A 197 3.49 -7.46 -6.01
N PHE A 198 4.69 -7.20 -5.48
CA PHE A 198 5.58 -6.17 -6.03
C PHE A 198 6.12 -6.52 -7.40
N PHE A 199 6.40 -7.78 -7.68
CA PHE A 199 6.82 -8.23 -9.01
C PHE A 199 5.72 -8.01 -10.06
N PHE A 200 4.55 -8.61 -9.88
CA PHE A 200 3.45 -8.49 -10.84
C PHE A 200 2.90 -7.07 -10.94
N GLY A 201 2.65 -6.42 -9.81
CA GLY A 201 2.18 -5.04 -9.81
C GLY A 201 3.24 -4.06 -10.30
N GLY A 202 4.51 -4.33 -10.01
CA GLY A 202 5.64 -3.56 -10.48
C GLY A 202 5.79 -3.57 -12.00
N LEU A 203 5.55 -4.70 -12.66
CA LEU A 203 5.50 -4.77 -14.12
C LEU A 203 4.44 -3.83 -14.68
N GLY A 204 3.24 -3.80 -14.09
CA GLY A 204 2.17 -2.89 -14.48
C GLY A 204 2.54 -1.42 -14.26
N VAL A 205 3.11 -1.09 -13.08
CA VAL A 205 3.59 0.26 -12.78
C VAL A 205 4.65 0.70 -13.79
N LEU A 206 5.66 -0.12 -14.04
CA LEU A 206 6.73 0.19 -14.99
C LEU A 206 6.19 0.39 -16.41
N ALA A 207 5.28 -0.47 -16.88
CA ALA A 207 4.68 -0.36 -18.20
C ALA A 207 3.98 1.00 -18.41
N VAL A 208 3.18 1.45 -17.43
CA VAL A 208 2.45 2.73 -17.54
C VAL A 208 3.36 3.93 -17.29
N SER A 209 4.39 3.76 -16.45
CA SER A 209 5.25 4.88 -16.02
C SER A 209 6.52 5.03 -16.86
N LEU A 210 6.80 4.11 -17.78
CA LEU A 210 8.03 4.11 -18.59
C LEU A 210 8.25 5.44 -19.33
N PRO A 211 7.25 6.05 -20.02
CA PRO A 211 7.46 7.33 -20.68
C PRO A 211 7.86 8.45 -19.70
N ALA A 212 7.25 8.46 -18.53
CA ALA A 212 7.55 9.47 -17.51
C ALA A 212 8.93 9.25 -16.86
N LEU A 213 9.38 8.00 -16.77
CA LEU A 213 10.71 7.66 -16.26
C LEU A 213 11.81 8.03 -17.28
N LEU A 214 11.57 7.78 -18.55
CA LEU A 214 12.52 8.14 -19.63
C LEU A 214 12.63 9.67 -19.85
N ALA A 215 11.56 10.41 -19.57
CA ALA A 215 11.53 11.86 -19.64
C ALA A 215 12.14 12.56 -18.41
N LEU A 216 12.50 11.79 -17.37
CA LEU A 216 13.05 12.34 -16.12
C LEU A 216 14.51 12.80 -16.37
N ASP A 217 14.79 14.06 -16.04
CA ASP A 217 16.14 14.58 -15.94
C ASP A 217 16.58 14.59 -14.46
N PRO A 218 17.41 13.63 -14.02
CA PRO A 218 17.81 13.52 -12.61
C PRO A 218 18.57 14.75 -12.11
N ALA A 219 19.25 15.48 -12.99
CA ALA A 219 20.04 16.65 -12.61
C ALA A 219 19.17 17.87 -12.22
N ARG A 220 17.92 17.90 -12.65
CA ARG A 220 16.96 18.96 -12.32
C ARG A 220 16.20 18.73 -11.02
N VAL A 221 16.34 17.55 -10.43
CA VAL A 221 15.66 17.18 -9.18
C VAL A 221 16.54 17.56 -8.01
N GLY A 222 16.00 18.36 -7.10
CA GLY A 222 16.74 18.83 -5.92
C GLY A 222 17.09 17.70 -4.95
N THR A 223 18.16 17.89 -4.18
CA THR A 223 18.61 16.93 -3.16
C THR A 223 17.50 16.60 -2.16
N GLY A 224 16.68 17.59 -1.78
CA GLY A 224 15.55 17.40 -0.87
C GLY A 224 14.51 16.41 -1.42
N ALA A 225 14.21 16.51 -2.72
CA ALA A 225 13.30 15.57 -3.38
C ALA A 225 13.89 14.16 -3.44
N TRP A 226 15.19 14.01 -3.71
CA TRP A 226 15.85 12.69 -3.67
C TRP A 226 15.87 12.07 -2.27
N LEU A 227 16.08 12.85 -1.21
CA LEU A 227 15.93 12.38 0.17
C LEU A 227 14.48 11.93 0.46
N GLY A 228 13.51 12.70 -0.04
CA GLY A 228 12.10 12.32 0.02
C GLY A 228 11.81 11.00 -0.72
N VAL A 229 12.37 10.79 -1.90
CA VAL A 229 12.28 9.52 -2.65
C VAL A 229 12.88 8.36 -1.85
N ALA A 230 14.07 8.54 -1.26
CA ALA A 230 14.72 7.52 -0.44
C ALA A 230 13.85 7.17 0.79
N TYR A 231 13.31 8.17 1.50
CA TYR A 231 12.35 7.96 2.58
C TYR A 231 11.14 7.13 2.11
N ILE A 232 10.54 7.49 0.97
CA ILE A 232 9.37 6.81 0.41
C ILE A 232 9.67 5.36 0.04
N ILE A 233 10.85 5.05 -0.47
CA ILE A 233 11.25 3.67 -0.80
C ILE A 233 11.40 2.85 0.48
N VAL A 234 12.14 3.34 1.46
CA VAL A 234 12.52 2.57 2.64
C VAL A 234 11.31 2.38 3.57
N PHE A 235 10.65 3.47 3.97
CA PHE A 235 9.64 3.42 5.03
C PHE A 235 8.25 3.04 4.52
N PRO A 236 7.53 3.86 3.72
CA PRO A 236 6.17 3.50 3.33
C PRO A 236 6.09 2.44 2.22
N THR A 237 7.22 2.04 1.60
CA THR A 237 7.19 1.00 0.59
C THR A 237 7.76 -0.31 1.12
N ILE A 238 9.06 -0.42 1.42
CA ILE A 238 9.64 -1.69 1.84
C ILE A 238 9.15 -2.08 3.24
N PHE A 239 9.34 -1.19 4.23
CA PHE A 239 8.98 -1.48 5.61
C PHE A 239 7.47 -1.65 5.79
N ALA A 240 6.64 -0.68 5.36
CA ALA A 240 5.22 -0.71 5.64
C ALA A 240 4.50 -1.89 4.97
N TYR A 241 4.81 -2.20 3.70
CA TYR A 241 4.23 -3.38 3.04
C TYR A 241 4.67 -4.69 3.68
N ALA A 242 5.96 -4.85 3.97
CA ALA A 242 6.45 -6.02 4.67
C ALA A 242 5.81 -6.17 6.05
N ALA A 243 5.74 -5.10 6.82
CA ALA A 243 5.16 -5.08 8.16
C ALA A 243 3.65 -5.35 8.16
N THR A 244 2.89 -4.74 7.24
CA THR A 244 1.44 -4.96 7.12
C THR A 244 1.09 -6.39 6.70
N THR A 245 1.91 -7.01 5.84
CA THR A 245 1.67 -8.39 5.40
C THR A 245 2.12 -9.40 6.46
N TRP A 246 3.08 -9.03 7.33
CA TRP A 246 3.52 -9.86 8.44
C TRP A 246 2.52 -9.84 9.62
N ALA A 247 1.92 -8.70 9.94
CA ALA A 247 1.00 -8.50 11.08
C ALA A 247 -0.36 -9.16 10.85
#